data_622ed14efc537c8c77c62805eca30094
#
_entry.id   622ed14efc537c8c77c62805eca30094
#
_cell.length_a   1.000
_cell.length_b   1.000
_cell.length_c   1.000
_cell.angle_alpha   90.00
_cell.angle_beta   90.00
_cell.angle_gamma   90.00
#
_symmetry.space_group_name_H-M   'P 1'
#
loop_
_entity.id
_entity.type
_entity.pdbx_description
1 polymer ?
#
loop_
_entity_poly.entity_id
_entity_poly.type
_entity_poly.pdbx_seq_one_letter_code
_entity_poly.pdbx_strand_id
1 'polypeptide(L)'
;MKHMPHVRLGLGLAMALGTASLNATVDPATVWNWEDLSRTPKTWAWQGPFNGEVRPIWIEGVPFRGRQTRCFAFFGIPAQASPSNSVPGIVLVHGGMGTAYSEWVRQWVQRGYAAVAVDTCGALPVRGEGVHDWLRSPYGGPSSGTKLTAIDEPLPDQWVYHAVAAVVRSHSFLRAQPGVAADRIGITGISWGGVLTCIVAALDSRLAYAVPVYGCGFNAEAGGLVAGKPASAKWAALWDPAVYLPFAHCPMLWVDGTNDFAFSLDRVRRSAACAKGEQSFSVYLRMPHGQVEGAAPREILAFADHFARGGRALVRITETRCTKDSLSVRFAANGRKVVRAELLWTDDGSAVAWANRQWPSRVLGNFDPTSGVVSVAWPANACQAVVNLVTDDGLISSTSVLSR
;
A
#
# COMPACT_ATOMS: atom_id res chain seq x y z
N MET A 1 -28.86 79.77 -1.06
CA MET A 1 -29.49 78.47 -1.25
C MET A 1 -28.50 77.61 -2.00
N LYS A 2 -27.82 76.71 -1.31
CA LYS A 2 -26.79 75.83 -1.90
C LYS A 2 -27.22 74.36 -1.72
N HIS A 3 -27.41 73.68 -2.82
CA HIS A 3 -27.67 72.23 -2.86
C HIS A 3 -26.43 71.45 -2.43
N MET A 4 -26.57 70.53 -1.47
CA MET A 4 -25.61 69.45 -1.17
C MET A 4 -26.13 68.09 -1.73
N PRO A 5 -25.29 67.28 -2.38
CA PRO A 5 -25.70 65.96 -2.81
C PRO A 5 -25.50 64.89 -1.72
N HIS A 6 -26.48 64.01 -1.58
CA HIS A 6 -26.43 62.84 -0.70
C HIS A 6 -25.52 61.79 -1.27
N VAL A 7 -24.44 61.37 -0.55
CA VAL A 7 -23.64 60.24 -0.79
C VAL A 7 -24.29 59.02 -0.09
N ARG A 8 -24.75 58.04 -0.85
CA ARG A 8 -25.13 56.72 -0.32
C ARG A 8 -23.89 55.83 -0.18
N LEU A 9 -23.49 55.53 1.06
CA LEU A 9 -22.55 54.45 1.35
C LEU A 9 -23.30 53.11 1.25
N GLY A 10 -22.96 52.29 0.24
CA GLY A 10 -23.33 50.90 0.19
C GLY A 10 -22.34 50.07 1.03
N LEU A 11 -22.76 49.55 2.17
CA LEU A 11 -22.02 48.51 2.90
C LEU A 11 -22.17 47.20 2.15
N GLY A 12 -21.14 46.81 1.41
CA GLY A 12 -20.96 45.46 0.90
C GLY A 12 -20.39 44.56 2.01
N LEU A 13 -21.23 43.72 2.60
CA LEU A 13 -20.82 42.68 3.55
C LEU A 13 -20.24 41.52 2.75
N ALA A 14 -18.92 41.51 2.60
CA ALA A 14 -18.21 40.35 2.07
C ALA A 14 -18.17 39.27 3.16
N MET A 15 -19.03 38.28 3.05
CA MET A 15 -18.88 37.02 3.82
C MET A 15 -17.61 36.33 3.34
N ALA A 16 -16.54 36.45 4.09
CA ALA A 16 -15.40 35.56 4.00
C ALA A 16 -15.82 34.21 4.56
N LEU A 17 -16.15 33.27 3.66
CA LEU A 17 -16.23 31.85 3.99
C LEU A 17 -14.79 31.40 4.35
N GLY A 18 -14.49 31.45 5.64
CA GLY A 18 -13.29 30.81 6.17
C GLY A 18 -13.36 29.33 5.92
N THR A 19 -12.56 28.84 4.98
CA THR A 19 -12.22 27.42 4.88
C THR A 19 -11.44 27.06 6.14
N ALA A 20 -12.15 26.59 7.17
CA ALA A 20 -11.51 25.97 8.31
C ALA A 20 -10.77 24.73 7.79
N SER A 21 -9.45 24.84 7.69
CA SER A 21 -8.54 23.74 7.42
C SER A 21 -8.65 22.77 8.60
N LEU A 22 -9.44 21.72 8.44
CA LEU A 22 -9.46 20.55 9.35
C LEU A 22 -8.22 19.69 9.09
N ASN A 23 -7.04 20.27 9.26
CA ASN A 23 -5.79 19.51 9.29
C ASN A 23 -5.35 19.32 10.76
N ALA A 24 -6.15 18.65 11.56
CA ALA A 24 -5.62 17.95 12.71
C ALA A 24 -4.93 16.71 12.15
N THR A 25 -3.63 16.79 11.91
CA THR A 25 -2.80 15.60 11.62
C THR A 25 -2.92 14.67 12.82
N VAL A 26 -3.53 13.51 12.63
CA VAL A 26 -3.52 12.45 13.64
C VAL A 26 -2.05 12.07 13.84
N ASP A 27 -1.54 12.27 15.05
CA ASP A 27 -0.22 11.75 15.39
C ASP A 27 -0.34 10.24 15.59
N PRO A 28 0.27 9.40 14.73
CA PRO A 28 0.21 7.95 14.84
C PRO A 28 0.61 7.44 16.24
N ALA A 29 1.50 8.13 16.94
CA ALA A 29 1.95 7.79 18.28
C ALA A 29 0.85 7.90 19.35
N THR A 30 -0.22 8.65 19.08
CA THR A 30 -1.33 8.84 20.03
C THR A 30 -2.48 7.86 19.83
N VAL A 31 -2.54 7.20 18.66
CA VAL A 31 -3.64 6.27 18.33
C VAL A 31 -3.43 4.90 18.97
N TRP A 32 -2.21 4.39 18.94
CA TRP A 32 -1.85 3.08 19.49
C TRP A 32 -0.86 3.21 20.63
N ASN A 33 -0.97 2.30 21.61
CA ASN A 33 0.11 2.08 22.57
C ASN A 33 1.27 1.36 21.85
N TRP A 34 2.25 2.14 21.40
CA TRP A 34 3.39 1.62 20.64
C TRP A 34 4.23 0.63 21.43
N GLU A 35 4.47 0.87 22.72
CA GLU A 35 5.21 -0.04 23.58
C GLU A 35 4.58 -1.42 23.63
N ASP A 36 3.25 -1.49 23.77
CA ASP A 36 2.52 -2.76 23.76
C ASP A 36 2.55 -3.43 22.37
N LEU A 37 2.37 -2.68 21.28
CA LEU A 37 2.38 -3.27 19.94
C LEU A 37 3.76 -3.75 19.50
N SER A 38 4.82 -3.06 19.90
CA SER A 38 6.19 -3.35 19.47
C SER A 38 6.85 -4.49 20.24
N ARG A 39 6.34 -4.87 21.40
CA ARG A 39 6.83 -6.03 22.14
C ARG A 39 6.58 -7.35 21.40
N THR A 40 7.33 -8.38 21.72
CA THR A 40 7.06 -9.73 21.23
C THR A 40 5.69 -10.22 21.72
N PRO A 41 4.74 -10.53 20.81
CA PRO A 41 3.41 -10.97 21.22
C PRO A 41 3.44 -12.42 21.73
N LYS A 42 2.48 -12.76 22.58
CA LYS A 42 2.19 -14.17 22.92
C LYS A 42 1.70 -14.90 21.68
N THR A 43 2.04 -16.18 21.58
CA THR A 43 1.56 -17.06 20.51
C THR A 43 1.01 -18.36 21.06
N TRP A 44 0.11 -18.98 20.31
CA TRP A 44 -0.43 -20.29 20.65
C TRP A 44 -0.43 -21.18 19.42
N ALA A 45 -0.22 -22.47 19.65
CA ALA A 45 -0.30 -23.47 18.60
C ALA A 45 -1.73 -23.57 18.06
N TRP A 46 -1.84 -23.81 16.77
CA TRP A 46 -3.11 -24.19 16.13
C TRP A 46 -3.50 -25.60 16.57
N GLN A 47 -4.79 -25.80 16.93
CA GLN A 47 -5.32 -27.09 17.38
C GLN A 47 -6.10 -27.83 16.28
N GLY A 48 -6.30 -27.21 15.11
CA GLY A 48 -6.99 -27.83 13.99
C GLY A 48 -6.06 -28.70 13.11
N PRO A 49 -6.62 -29.42 12.14
CA PRO A 49 -5.85 -30.21 11.18
C PRO A 49 -4.93 -29.29 10.36
N PHE A 50 -3.71 -29.73 10.15
CA PHE A 50 -2.71 -29.05 9.34
C PHE A 50 -1.74 -30.06 8.74
N ASN A 51 -1.45 -29.87 7.45
CA ASN A 51 -0.45 -30.64 6.71
C ASN A 51 0.41 -29.66 5.89
N GLY A 52 1.70 -29.56 6.17
CA GLY A 52 2.60 -28.77 5.34
C GLY A 52 3.72 -28.04 6.10
N GLU A 53 4.62 -27.41 5.35
CA GLU A 53 5.81 -26.70 5.85
C GLU A 53 5.48 -25.36 6.50
N VAL A 54 4.32 -24.78 6.17
CA VAL A 54 3.85 -23.49 6.68
C VAL A 54 2.92 -23.71 7.85
N ARG A 55 3.33 -23.27 9.04
CA ARG A 55 2.61 -23.53 10.30
C ARG A 55 1.49 -22.53 10.54
N PRO A 56 0.25 -22.97 10.81
CA PRO A 56 -0.79 -22.11 11.35
C PRO A 56 -0.51 -21.83 12.85
N ILE A 57 -0.71 -20.59 13.24
CA ILE A 57 -0.50 -20.13 14.62
C ILE A 57 -1.55 -19.08 14.99
N TRP A 58 -1.69 -18.86 16.28
CA TRP A 58 -2.37 -17.71 16.83
C TRP A 58 -1.34 -16.70 17.34
N ILE A 59 -1.52 -15.43 16.95
CA ILE A 59 -0.76 -14.30 17.46
C ILE A 59 -1.69 -13.48 18.35
N GLU A 60 -1.19 -13.02 19.49
CA GLU A 60 -1.92 -12.15 20.41
C GLU A 60 -2.44 -10.90 19.68
N GLY A 61 -3.75 -10.68 19.73
CA GLY A 61 -4.39 -9.45 19.25
C GLY A 61 -4.57 -8.43 20.38
N VAL A 62 -5.07 -7.25 20.04
CA VAL A 62 -5.48 -6.24 21.03
C VAL A 62 -6.88 -6.58 21.57
N PRO A 63 -7.24 -6.17 22.79
CA PRO A 63 -8.57 -6.43 23.34
C PRO A 63 -9.67 -5.80 22.48
N PHE A 64 -10.79 -6.51 22.31
CA PHE A 64 -12.00 -6.04 21.67
C PHE A 64 -13.15 -6.06 22.66
N ARG A 65 -13.71 -4.91 22.98
CA ARG A 65 -14.79 -4.77 24.00
C ARG A 65 -14.43 -5.48 25.31
N GLY A 66 -13.21 -5.26 25.78
CA GLY A 66 -12.68 -5.84 27.00
C GLY A 66 -12.28 -7.32 26.91
N ARG A 67 -12.53 -8.02 25.81
CA ARG A 67 -12.17 -9.43 25.60
C ARG A 67 -10.84 -9.54 24.84
N GLN A 68 -9.90 -10.32 25.36
CA GLN A 68 -8.64 -10.62 24.67
C GLN A 68 -8.90 -11.33 23.33
N THR A 69 -8.25 -10.87 22.27
CA THR A 69 -8.36 -11.45 20.92
C THR A 69 -7.09 -12.18 20.52
N ARG A 70 -7.19 -12.99 19.47
CA ARG A 70 -6.07 -13.62 18.78
C ARG A 70 -6.28 -13.49 17.27
N CYS A 71 -5.22 -13.18 16.55
CA CYS A 71 -5.21 -13.15 15.11
C CYS A 71 -4.71 -14.49 14.58
N PHE A 72 -5.41 -15.07 13.64
CA PHE A 72 -4.92 -16.25 12.92
C PHE A 72 -3.78 -15.84 11.97
N ALA A 73 -2.75 -16.65 11.88
CA ALA A 73 -1.66 -16.42 10.94
C ALA A 73 -1.07 -17.73 10.43
N PHE A 74 -0.51 -17.69 9.23
CA PHE A 74 0.43 -18.69 8.72
C PHE A 74 1.84 -18.17 8.85
N PHE A 75 2.74 -18.98 9.34
CA PHE A 75 4.16 -18.68 9.49
C PHE A 75 5.02 -19.76 8.87
N GLY A 76 6.05 -19.36 8.13
CA GLY A 76 7.07 -20.24 7.58
C GLY A 76 8.46 -19.61 7.66
N ILE A 77 9.47 -20.44 7.81
CA ILE A 77 10.88 -20.06 7.83
C ILE A 77 11.69 -21.10 7.05
N PRO A 78 12.67 -20.67 6.22
CA PRO A 78 13.54 -21.59 5.50
C PRO A 78 14.27 -22.56 6.45
N ALA A 79 14.37 -23.83 6.06
CA ALA A 79 14.96 -24.87 6.92
C ALA A 79 16.41 -24.60 7.33
N GLN A 80 17.18 -23.88 6.50
CA GLN A 80 18.57 -23.50 6.77
C GLN A 80 18.72 -22.29 7.70
N ALA A 81 17.62 -21.62 8.05
CA ALA A 81 17.68 -20.44 8.93
C ALA A 81 18.07 -20.83 10.36
N SER A 82 19.02 -20.11 10.90
CA SER A 82 19.53 -20.30 12.27
C SER A 82 20.05 -18.96 12.81
N PRO A 83 20.33 -18.85 14.11
CA PRO A 83 20.94 -17.63 14.66
C PRO A 83 22.28 -17.26 13.99
N SER A 84 23.06 -18.25 13.54
CA SER A 84 24.32 -18.03 12.79
C SER A 84 24.14 -17.85 11.29
N ASN A 85 22.96 -18.15 10.75
CA ASN A 85 22.59 -17.98 9.34
C ASN A 85 21.19 -17.37 9.24
N SER A 86 21.07 -16.11 9.66
CA SER A 86 19.78 -15.43 9.69
C SER A 86 19.32 -15.04 8.29
N VAL A 87 18.02 -15.24 8.05
CA VAL A 87 17.34 -14.91 6.80
C VAL A 87 16.52 -13.62 6.94
N PRO A 88 16.27 -12.87 5.86
CA PRO A 88 15.35 -11.74 5.91
C PRO A 88 13.91 -12.21 6.14
N GLY A 89 13.03 -11.26 6.50
CA GLY A 89 11.62 -11.53 6.75
C GLY A 89 10.67 -10.68 5.93
N ILE A 90 9.42 -11.13 5.85
CA ILE A 90 8.35 -10.37 5.23
C ILE A 90 7.00 -10.61 5.92
N VAL A 91 6.26 -9.53 6.12
CA VAL A 91 4.86 -9.55 6.59
C VAL A 91 3.95 -9.43 5.36
N LEU A 92 2.96 -10.32 5.27
CA LEU A 92 2.04 -10.46 4.15
C LEU A 92 0.63 -10.10 4.58
N VAL A 93 0.04 -9.07 3.98
CA VAL A 93 -1.26 -8.51 4.38
C VAL A 93 -2.28 -8.67 3.27
N HIS A 94 -3.28 -9.53 3.49
CA HIS A 94 -4.32 -9.83 2.50
C HIS A 94 -5.28 -8.66 2.26
N GLY A 95 -5.99 -8.71 1.12
CA GLY A 95 -7.03 -7.75 0.74
C GLY A 95 -8.32 -7.88 1.54
N GLY A 96 -9.25 -6.96 1.34
CA GLY A 96 -10.59 -7.04 1.92
C GLY A 96 -11.31 -8.32 1.49
N MET A 97 -12.17 -8.86 2.36
CA MET A 97 -12.85 -10.14 2.19
C MET A 97 -11.91 -11.36 2.03
N GLY A 98 -10.62 -11.20 2.31
CA GLY A 98 -9.64 -12.28 2.34
C GLY A 98 -9.42 -12.83 3.75
N THR A 99 -8.42 -13.69 3.86
CA THR A 99 -7.85 -14.23 5.10
C THR A 99 -6.35 -14.44 4.92
N ALA A 100 -5.65 -14.97 5.90
CA ALA A 100 -4.26 -15.39 5.73
C ALA A 100 -4.14 -16.50 4.66
N TYR A 101 -3.13 -16.41 3.79
CA TYR A 101 -2.88 -17.37 2.70
C TYR A 101 -1.58 -18.13 2.94
N SER A 102 -1.68 -19.44 3.17
CA SER A 102 -0.51 -20.32 3.36
C SER A 102 0.38 -20.41 2.13
N GLU A 103 -0.24 -20.40 0.93
CA GLU A 103 0.49 -20.45 -0.34
C GLU A 103 1.39 -19.23 -0.54
N TRP A 104 0.93 -18.06 -0.15
CA TRP A 104 1.75 -16.84 -0.24
C TRP A 104 2.97 -16.91 0.69
N VAL A 105 2.80 -17.44 1.92
CA VAL A 105 3.92 -17.71 2.84
C VAL A 105 4.90 -18.71 2.22
N ARG A 106 4.40 -19.82 1.64
CA ARG A 106 5.25 -20.84 1.00
C ARG A 106 6.12 -20.25 -0.11
N GLN A 107 5.54 -19.41 -0.97
CA GLN A 107 6.27 -18.75 -2.05
C GLN A 107 7.46 -17.92 -1.53
N TRP A 108 7.28 -17.21 -0.42
CA TRP A 108 8.36 -16.43 0.19
C TRP A 108 9.40 -17.29 0.89
N VAL A 109 8.98 -18.38 1.55
CA VAL A 109 9.90 -19.35 2.16
C VAL A 109 10.79 -20.00 1.11
N GLN A 110 10.23 -20.39 -0.03
CA GLN A 110 10.99 -20.95 -1.17
C GLN A 110 11.99 -19.94 -1.75
N ARG A 111 11.72 -18.65 -1.62
CA ARG A 111 12.63 -17.55 -2.00
C ARG A 111 13.66 -17.23 -0.91
N GLY A 112 13.66 -17.98 0.20
CA GLY A 112 14.61 -17.84 1.29
C GLY A 112 14.27 -16.75 2.32
N TYR A 113 13.02 -16.33 2.42
CA TYR A 113 12.52 -15.41 3.43
C TYR A 113 11.75 -16.13 4.52
N ALA A 114 11.90 -15.71 5.76
CA ALA A 114 10.89 -16.00 6.77
C ALA A 114 9.65 -15.14 6.48
N ALA A 115 8.46 -15.75 6.49
CA ALA A 115 7.24 -15.05 6.12
C ALA A 115 6.11 -15.31 7.11
N VAL A 116 5.31 -14.29 7.39
CA VAL A 116 4.06 -14.37 8.16
C VAL A 116 2.93 -13.72 7.39
N ALA A 117 1.85 -14.47 7.14
CA ALA A 117 0.60 -13.94 6.61
C ALA A 117 -0.44 -13.92 7.74
N VAL A 118 -0.94 -12.73 8.08
CA VAL A 118 -1.88 -12.54 9.19
C VAL A 118 -3.28 -12.25 8.69
N ASP A 119 -4.29 -12.83 9.35
CA ASP A 119 -5.67 -12.45 9.15
C ASP A 119 -5.97 -11.11 9.85
N THR A 120 -6.54 -10.18 9.10
CA THR A 120 -6.93 -8.85 9.58
C THR A 120 -8.44 -8.68 9.74
N CYS A 121 -9.23 -9.71 9.44
CA CYS A 121 -10.70 -9.66 9.43
C CYS A 121 -11.37 -10.42 10.59
N GLY A 122 -10.58 -11.04 11.46
CA GLY A 122 -11.08 -11.92 12.52
C GLY A 122 -11.67 -13.22 11.94
N ALA A 123 -11.09 -13.74 10.87
CA ALA A 123 -11.54 -14.93 10.16
C ALA A 123 -10.53 -16.07 10.24
N LEU A 124 -10.95 -17.26 9.84
CA LEU A 124 -10.12 -18.44 9.64
C LEU A 124 -10.04 -18.75 8.14
N PRO A 125 -8.98 -19.40 7.64
CA PRO A 125 -8.87 -19.82 6.24
C PRO A 125 -9.70 -21.05 5.92
N VAL A 126 -10.92 -21.08 6.44
CA VAL A 126 -11.93 -22.11 6.23
C VAL A 126 -13.13 -21.46 5.55
N ARG A 127 -13.48 -21.94 4.36
CA ARG A 127 -14.59 -21.40 3.60
C ARG A 127 -15.93 -21.86 4.20
N GLY A 128 -16.86 -20.91 4.30
CA GLY A 128 -18.29 -21.16 4.43
C GLY A 128 -18.93 -21.44 3.07
N GLU A 129 -20.20 -21.17 2.93
CA GLU A 129 -20.98 -21.46 1.71
C GLU A 129 -20.72 -20.48 0.55
N GLY A 130 -20.32 -19.25 0.84
CA GLY A 130 -20.05 -18.20 -0.14
C GLY A 130 -18.58 -18.07 -0.55
N VAL A 131 -18.32 -17.45 -1.70
CA VAL A 131 -16.97 -17.29 -2.28
C VAL A 131 -16.04 -16.48 -1.34
N HIS A 132 -16.58 -15.53 -0.61
CA HIS A 132 -15.86 -14.68 0.35
C HIS A 132 -16.34 -14.87 1.79
N ASP A 133 -17.05 -15.96 2.04
CA ASP A 133 -17.57 -16.33 3.35
C ASP A 133 -16.49 -17.15 4.08
N TRP A 134 -15.75 -16.48 4.95
CA TRP A 134 -14.75 -17.12 5.80
C TRP A 134 -15.30 -17.32 7.19
N LEU A 135 -15.07 -18.51 7.74
CA LEU A 135 -15.49 -18.85 9.10
C LEU A 135 -14.92 -17.82 10.11
N ARG A 136 -15.79 -17.27 10.93
CA ARG A 136 -15.37 -16.35 11.99
C ARG A 136 -14.53 -17.08 13.03
N SER A 137 -13.40 -16.45 13.39
CA SER A 137 -12.57 -16.92 14.50
C SER A 137 -13.30 -16.75 15.84
N PRO A 138 -13.29 -17.75 16.72
CA PRO A 138 -13.84 -17.62 18.08
C PRO A 138 -13.07 -16.59 18.91
N TYR A 139 -11.84 -16.27 18.52
CA TYR A 139 -10.97 -15.28 19.17
C TYR A 139 -10.89 -13.96 18.40
N GLY A 140 -11.66 -13.81 17.32
CA GLY A 140 -11.55 -12.66 16.41
C GLY A 140 -11.99 -11.35 17.06
N GLY A 141 -11.37 -10.28 16.59
CA GLY A 141 -11.77 -8.90 16.84
C GLY A 141 -12.93 -8.46 15.93
N PRO A 142 -13.09 -7.15 15.65
CA PRO A 142 -14.14 -6.65 14.78
C PRO A 142 -13.96 -7.14 13.34
N SER A 143 -15.06 -7.27 12.61
CA SER A 143 -15.05 -7.62 11.18
C SER A 143 -14.73 -6.43 10.32
N SER A 144 -14.04 -6.65 9.18
CA SER A 144 -13.80 -5.61 8.16
C SER A 144 -15.10 -5.01 7.59
N GLY A 145 -16.23 -5.71 7.70
CA GLY A 145 -17.55 -5.18 7.34
C GLY A 145 -17.97 -3.96 8.15
N THR A 146 -17.45 -3.81 9.38
CA THR A 146 -17.80 -2.71 10.29
C THR A 146 -16.95 -1.45 10.16
N LYS A 147 -16.03 -1.40 9.21
CA LYS A 147 -15.03 -0.31 9.05
C LYS A 147 -15.61 1.12 8.97
N LEU A 148 -16.85 1.26 8.55
CA LEU A 148 -17.56 2.55 8.51
C LEU A 148 -18.67 2.63 9.55
N THR A 149 -19.40 1.54 9.79
CA THR A 149 -20.53 1.53 10.72
C THR A 149 -20.11 1.62 12.18
N ALA A 150 -18.89 1.19 12.51
CA ALA A 150 -18.32 1.29 13.85
C ALA A 150 -17.42 2.53 14.04
N ILE A 151 -17.49 3.52 13.15
CA ILE A 151 -16.58 4.69 13.20
C ILE A 151 -16.82 5.58 14.43
N ASP A 152 -17.96 5.50 15.07
CA ASP A 152 -18.32 6.22 16.28
C ASP A 152 -18.02 5.44 17.57
N GLU A 153 -17.65 4.17 17.48
CA GLU A 153 -17.17 3.37 18.60
C GLU A 153 -15.79 3.86 19.08
N PRO A 154 -15.38 3.53 20.31
CA PRO A 154 -14.02 3.79 20.78
C PRO A 154 -12.98 3.26 19.79
N LEU A 155 -11.86 3.99 19.60
CA LEU A 155 -10.80 3.60 18.64
C LEU A 155 -10.35 2.13 18.81
N PRO A 156 -10.12 1.61 20.05
CA PRO A 156 -9.75 0.21 20.25
C PRO A 156 -10.81 -0.81 19.83
N ASP A 157 -12.05 -0.39 19.56
CA ASP A 157 -13.13 -1.28 19.12
C ASP A 157 -13.39 -1.19 17.61
N GLN A 158 -12.63 -0.36 16.88
CA GLN A 158 -12.75 -0.18 15.45
C GLN A 158 -11.87 -1.17 14.67
N TRP A 159 -12.35 -1.62 13.48
CA TRP A 159 -11.64 -2.61 12.67
C TRP A 159 -10.22 -2.17 12.25
N VAL A 160 -10.03 -0.93 11.79
CA VAL A 160 -8.71 -0.47 11.33
C VAL A 160 -7.69 -0.53 12.46
N TYR A 161 -8.11 -0.16 13.70
CA TYR A 161 -7.26 -0.27 14.88
C TYR A 161 -6.74 -1.69 15.08
N HIS A 162 -7.63 -2.68 15.01
CA HIS A 162 -7.29 -4.10 15.16
C HIS A 162 -6.45 -4.62 14.01
N ALA A 163 -6.78 -4.26 12.78
CA ALA A 163 -6.07 -4.71 11.58
C ALA A 163 -4.61 -4.22 11.59
N VAL A 164 -4.39 -2.93 11.88
CA VAL A 164 -3.04 -2.35 12.02
C VAL A 164 -2.29 -3.03 13.18
N ALA A 165 -2.92 -3.18 14.33
CA ALA A 165 -2.32 -3.86 15.49
C ALA A 165 -1.92 -5.30 15.16
N ALA A 166 -2.75 -6.06 14.42
CA ALA A 166 -2.43 -7.43 13.99
C ALA A 166 -1.18 -7.47 13.10
N VAL A 167 -1.05 -6.52 12.17
CA VAL A 167 0.10 -6.43 11.26
C VAL A 167 1.39 -6.07 12.04
N VAL A 168 1.35 -5.06 12.93
CA VAL A 168 2.51 -4.65 13.73
C VAL A 168 2.94 -5.78 14.69
N ARG A 169 2.00 -6.48 15.33
CA ARG A 169 2.31 -7.63 16.18
C ARG A 169 2.89 -8.80 15.39
N SER A 170 2.44 -9.02 14.15
CA SER A 170 3.03 -10.03 13.26
C SER A 170 4.47 -9.66 12.89
N HIS A 171 4.77 -8.39 12.66
CA HIS A 171 6.14 -7.92 12.47
C HIS A 171 6.97 -8.14 13.75
N SER A 172 6.46 -7.77 14.91
CA SER A 172 7.15 -7.99 16.20
C SER A 172 7.36 -9.48 16.50
N PHE A 173 6.40 -10.34 16.15
CA PHE A 173 6.56 -11.79 16.22
C PHE A 173 7.70 -12.26 15.31
N LEU A 174 7.74 -11.82 14.05
CA LEU A 174 8.74 -12.25 13.09
C LEU A 174 10.14 -11.80 13.50
N ARG A 175 10.28 -10.58 14.01
CA ARG A 175 11.53 -10.04 14.57
C ARG A 175 12.12 -10.87 15.71
N ALA A 176 11.27 -11.52 16.48
CA ALA A 176 11.68 -12.33 17.66
C ALA A 176 12.01 -13.79 17.30
N GLN A 177 11.83 -14.19 16.03
CA GLN A 177 12.11 -15.59 15.67
C GLN A 177 13.61 -15.87 15.55
N PRO A 178 14.11 -16.93 16.17
CA PRO A 178 15.48 -17.38 15.95
C PRO A 178 15.74 -17.61 14.45
N GLY A 179 16.85 -17.10 13.95
CA GLY A 179 17.20 -17.22 12.52
C GLY A 179 16.55 -16.19 11.59
N VAL A 180 15.85 -15.20 12.11
CA VAL A 180 15.36 -14.04 11.34
C VAL A 180 16.22 -12.82 11.63
N ALA A 181 16.66 -12.13 10.58
CA ALA A 181 17.38 -10.87 10.70
C ALA A 181 16.37 -9.74 10.98
N ALA A 182 16.31 -9.30 12.22
CA ALA A 182 15.30 -8.38 12.73
C ALA A 182 15.29 -7.01 12.05
N ASP A 183 16.40 -6.57 11.48
CA ASP A 183 16.59 -5.32 10.73
C ASP A 183 16.34 -5.46 9.22
N ARG A 184 16.04 -6.67 8.73
CA ARG A 184 15.83 -7.00 7.32
C ARG A 184 14.44 -7.55 7.05
N ILE A 185 13.42 -6.96 7.66
CA ILE A 185 12.03 -7.37 7.50
C ILE A 185 11.26 -6.25 6.80
N GLY A 186 10.57 -6.61 5.73
CA GLY A 186 9.66 -5.72 5.01
C GLY A 186 8.20 -6.14 5.12
N ILE A 187 7.36 -5.37 4.45
CA ILE A 187 5.91 -5.62 4.40
C ILE A 187 5.40 -5.50 2.96
N THR A 188 4.48 -6.37 2.56
CA THR A 188 3.68 -6.19 1.35
C THR A 188 2.22 -6.50 1.65
N GLY A 189 1.33 -5.76 1.00
CA GLY A 189 -0.10 -5.95 1.19
C GLY A 189 -0.89 -5.61 -0.06
N ILE A 190 -2.00 -6.30 -0.26
CA ILE A 190 -2.82 -6.29 -1.46
C ILE A 190 -4.17 -5.62 -1.16
N SER A 191 -4.59 -4.63 -1.96
CA SER A 191 -5.89 -3.96 -1.84
C SER A 191 -6.04 -3.30 -0.45
N TRP A 192 -7.01 -3.69 0.37
CA TRP A 192 -7.07 -3.24 1.76
C TRP A 192 -5.80 -3.56 2.54
N GLY A 193 -5.12 -4.66 2.21
CA GLY A 193 -3.79 -4.95 2.74
C GLY A 193 -2.75 -3.90 2.32
N GLY A 194 -2.85 -3.35 1.10
CA GLY A 194 -2.03 -2.23 0.64
C GLY A 194 -2.33 -0.94 1.40
N VAL A 195 -3.61 -0.65 1.68
CA VAL A 195 -4.03 0.45 2.57
C VAL A 195 -3.41 0.31 3.96
N LEU A 196 -3.50 -0.90 4.56
CA LEU A 196 -2.88 -1.20 5.86
C LEU A 196 -1.35 -1.11 5.81
N THR A 197 -0.73 -1.55 4.70
CA THR A 197 0.72 -1.43 4.48
C THR A 197 1.17 0.03 4.53
N CYS A 198 0.44 0.96 3.91
CA CYS A 198 0.74 2.39 3.97
C CYS A 198 0.67 2.94 5.40
N ILE A 199 -0.35 2.55 6.19
CA ILE A 199 -0.49 2.99 7.58
C ILE A 199 0.66 2.41 8.44
N VAL A 200 0.95 1.12 8.30
CA VAL A 200 2.00 0.44 9.09
C VAL A 200 3.39 0.94 8.72
N ALA A 201 3.66 1.26 7.44
CA ALA A 201 4.93 1.86 7.01
C ALA A 201 5.22 3.22 7.67
N ALA A 202 4.16 3.95 8.03
CA ALA A 202 4.28 5.21 8.77
C ALA A 202 4.44 5.02 10.28
N LEU A 203 3.80 3.99 10.82
CA LEU A 203 3.76 3.71 12.27
C LEU A 203 4.99 2.92 12.74
N ASP A 204 5.45 1.95 11.97
CA ASP A 204 6.52 1.02 12.35
C ASP A 204 7.84 1.34 11.64
N SER A 205 8.63 2.21 12.25
CA SER A 205 9.95 2.62 11.73
C SER A 205 11.00 1.49 11.68
N ARG A 206 10.69 0.29 12.21
CA ARG A 206 11.56 -0.89 12.16
C ARG A 206 11.49 -1.64 10.83
N LEU A 207 10.57 -1.27 9.92
CA LEU A 207 10.45 -1.87 8.60
C LEU A 207 11.61 -1.44 7.69
N ALA A 208 12.23 -2.41 7.03
CA ALA A 208 13.28 -2.17 6.06
C ALA A 208 12.75 -1.59 4.74
N TYR A 209 11.54 -1.96 4.34
CA TYR A 209 10.84 -1.50 3.13
C TYR A 209 9.35 -1.84 3.21
N ALA A 210 8.55 -1.18 2.35
CA ALA A 210 7.12 -1.45 2.22
C ALA A 210 6.68 -1.51 0.75
N VAL A 211 5.76 -2.43 0.42
CA VAL A 211 5.23 -2.60 -0.93
C VAL A 211 3.70 -2.64 -0.90
N PRO A 212 3.01 -1.50 -0.97
CA PRO A 212 1.57 -1.48 -1.21
C PRO A 212 1.26 -1.87 -2.66
N VAL A 213 0.42 -2.89 -2.84
CA VAL A 213 -0.08 -3.36 -4.14
C VAL A 213 -1.53 -2.93 -4.28
N TYR A 214 -1.82 -2.13 -5.32
CA TYR A 214 -3.10 -1.44 -5.52
C TYR A 214 -3.78 -1.07 -4.20
N GLY A 215 -3.08 -0.25 -3.41
CA GLY A 215 -3.56 0.28 -2.14
C GLY A 215 -2.91 1.63 -1.84
N CYS A 216 -3.72 2.65 -1.55
CA CYS A 216 -3.24 4.00 -1.35
C CYS A 216 -4.19 4.81 -0.44
N GLY A 217 -3.91 6.08 -0.23
CA GLY A 217 -4.76 7.04 0.46
C GLY A 217 -5.81 7.70 -0.43
N PHE A 218 -6.41 8.76 0.11
CA PHE A 218 -7.47 9.56 -0.52
C PHE A 218 -8.74 8.77 -0.83
N ASN A 219 -9.09 7.81 0.03
CA ASN A 219 -10.18 6.86 -0.19
C ASN A 219 -11.59 7.43 0.01
N ALA A 220 -11.72 8.61 0.63
CA ALA A 220 -13.00 9.33 0.75
C ALA A 220 -13.31 10.24 -0.43
N GLU A 221 -12.36 10.48 -1.32
CA GLU A 221 -12.58 11.27 -2.54
C GLU A 221 -13.45 10.51 -3.55
N ALA A 222 -14.01 11.25 -4.52
CA ALA A 222 -14.88 10.70 -5.57
C ALA A 222 -14.27 9.43 -6.20
N GLY A 223 -15.04 8.36 -6.23
CA GLY A 223 -14.60 7.04 -6.69
C GLY A 223 -13.73 6.23 -5.73
N GLY A 224 -13.38 6.76 -4.56
CA GLY A 224 -12.60 6.01 -3.55
C GLY A 224 -13.43 4.97 -2.80
N LEU A 225 -12.77 4.07 -2.10
CA LEU A 225 -13.38 2.90 -1.44
C LEU A 225 -14.47 3.26 -0.42
N VAL A 226 -14.35 4.42 0.20
CA VAL A 226 -15.31 4.89 1.20
C VAL A 226 -16.07 6.14 0.76
N ALA A 227 -15.88 6.59 -0.49
CA ALA A 227 -16.50 7.79 -1.04
C ALA A 227 -18.04 7.76 -0.96
N GLY A 228 -18.63 8.92 -0.73
CA GLY A 228 -20.09 9.11 -0.73
C GLY A 228 -20.86 8.39 0.37
N LYS A 229 -20.16 7.77 1.36
CA LYS A 229 -20.80 7.13 2.51
C LYS A 229 -20.89 8.09 3.69
N PRO A 230 -21.93 8.00 4.57
CA PRO A 230 -22.13 8.96 5.64
C PRO A 230 -20.93 9.19 6.54
N ALA A 231 -20.15 8.14 6.81
CA ALA A 231 -18.98 8.18 7.70
C ALA A 231 -17.66 8.52 6.99
N SER A 232 -17.65 8.79 5.68
CA SER A 232 -16.42 8.94 4.87
C SER A 232 -15.46 9.98 5.41
N ALA A 233 -15.96 11.17 5.77
CA ALA A 233 -15.12 12.25 6.25
C ALA A 233 -14.44 11.91 7.59
N LYS A 234 -15.19 11.31 8.53
CA LYS A 234 -14.65 10.88 9.84
C LYS A 234 -13.65 9.74 9.65
N TRP A 235 -13.97 8.78 8.78
CA TRP A 235 -13.05 7.69 8.45
C TRP A 235 -11.75 8.24 7.84
N ALA A 236 -11.85 9.17 6.89
CA ALA A 236 -10.68 9.77 6.25
C ALA A 236 -9.79 10.50 7.26
N ALA A 237 -10.38 11.27 8.17
CA ALA A 237 -9.63 11.99 9.19
C ALA A 237 -8.89 11.04 10.17
N LEU A 238 -9.41 9.84 10.41
CA LEU A 238 -8.84 8.89 11.37
C LEU A 238 -7.96 7.83 10.72
N TRP A 239 -8.33 7.30 9.55
CA TRP A 239 -7.79 6.05 9.03
C TRP A 239 -7.27 6.10 7.59
N ASP A 240 -7.47 7.22 6.86
CA ASP A 240 -6.95 7.28 5.49
C ASP A 240 -5.41 7.28 5.51
N PRO A 241 -4.74 6.44 4.69
CA PRO A 241 -3.29 6.45 4.60
C PRO A 241 -2.66 7.81 4.34
N ALA A 242 -3.36 8.74 3.66
CA ALA A 242 -2.85 10.09 3.41
C ALA A 242 -2.54 10.86 4.70
N VAL A 243 -3.20 10.51 5.82
CA VAL A 243 -2.94 11.10 7.14
C VAL A 243 -1.65 10.56 7.75
N TYR A 244 -1.32 9.31 7.49
CA TYR A 244 -0.17 8.59 8.08
C TYR A 244 1.10 8.70 7.23
N LEU A 245 0.99 8.63 5.90
CA LEU A 245 2.12 8.60 4.97
C LEU A 245 3.18 9.68 5.18
N PRO A 246 2.87 10.93 5.67
CA PRO A 246 3.89 11.92 6.01
C PRO A 246 4.90 11.45 7.06
N PHE A 247 4.61 10.38 7.80
CA PHE A 247 5.49 9.77 8.79
C PHE A 247 6.23 8.53 8.27
N ALA A 248 5.93 8.07 7.04
CA ALA A 248 6.61 6.91 6.43
C ALA A 248 7.99 7.31 5.90
N HIS A 249 9.04 6.70 6.45
CA HIS A 249 10.43 6.96 6.09
C HIS A 249 11.12 5.80 5.36
N CYS A 250 10.58 4.60 5.42
CA CYS A 250 11.16 3.46 4.71
C CYS A 250 10.97 3.60 3.19
N PRO A 251 11.85 2.99 2.38
CA PRO A 251 11.65 2.89 0.94
C PRO A 251 10.33 2.19 0.60
N MET A 252 9.63 2.68 -0.41
CA MET A 252 8.34 2.12 -0.83
C MET A 252 8.31 1.82 -2.34
N LEU A 253 7.79 0.66 -2.70
CA LEU A 253 7.46 0.30 -4.08
C LEU A 253 5.94 0.26 -4.24
N TRP A 254 5.41 1.09 -5.12
CA TRP A 254 3.98 1.14 -5.47
C TRP A 254 3.74 0.27 -6.70
N VAL A 255 2.93 -0.79 -6.54
CA VAL A 255 2.56 -1.68 -7.63
C VAL A 255 1.08 -1.49 -7.93
N ASP A 256 0.73 -1.18 -9.17
CA ASP A 256 -0.67 -0.94 -9.54
C ASP A 256 -0.94 -1.25 -11.01
N GLY A 257 -2.22 -1.37 -11.36
CA GLY A 257 -2.73 -1.50 -12.72
C GLY A 257 -3.32 -0.20 -13.23
N THR A 258 -3.19 0.05 -14.55
CA THR A 258 -3.76 1.26 -15.18
C THR A 258 -5.27 1.38 -15.00
N ASN A 259 -5.97 0.24 -14.83
CA ASN A 259 -7.42 0.14 -14.77
C ASN A 259 -7.90 -0.48 -13.45
N ASP A 260 -7.14 -0.37 -12.38
CA ASP A 260 -7.60 -0.87 -11.08
C ASP A 260 -8.93 -0.21 -10.71
N PHE A 261 -9.94 -1.02 -10.31
CA PHE A 261 -11.28 -0.49 -10.07
C PHE A 261 -11.41 0.30 -8.77
N ALA A 262 -10.47 0.10 -7.83
CA ALA A 262 -10.54 0.66 -6.49
C ALA A 262 -9.53 1.79 -6.25
N PHE A 263 -8.37 1.75 -6.92
CA PHE A 263 -7.26 2.67 -6.68
C PHE A 263 -6.75 3.27 -8.00
N SER A 264 -6.96 4.57 -8.19
CA SER A 264 -6.47 5.25 -9.39
C SER A 264 -4.99 5.59 -9.29
N LEU A 265 -4.27 5.56 -10.41
CA LEU A 265 -2.86 5.94 -10.48
C LEU A 265 -2.60 7.35 -9.94
N ASP A 266 -3.57 8.28 -10.07
CA ASP A 266 -3.43 9.63 -9.52
C ASP A 266 -3.43 9.63 -7.98
N ARG A 267 -4.30 8.84 -7.35
CA ARG A 267 -4.28 8.69 -5.88
C ARG A 267 -3.04 8.00 -5.39
N VAL A 268 -2.53 6.99 -6.14
CA VAL A 268 -1.25 6.32 -5.85
C VAL A 268 -0.09 7.33 -5.91
N ARG A 269 -0.02 8.14 -6.97
CA ARG A 269 1.00 9.20 -7.11
C ARG A 269 0.95 10.19 -5.96
N ARG A 270 -0.25 10.66 -5.61
CA ARG A 270 -0.45 11.60 -4.50
C ARG A 270 -0.07 10.99 -3.15
N SER A 271 -0.40 9.72 -2.93
CA SER A 271 -0.03 8.98 -1.73
C SER A 271 1.49 8.83 -1.61
N ALA A 272 2.16 8.45 -2.70
CA ALA A 272 3.61 8.37 -2.74
C ALA A 272 4.29 9.72 -2.46
N ALA A 273 3.69 10.83 -2.94
CA ALA A 273 4.20 12.18 -2.68
C ALA A 273 4.08 12.61 -1.20
N CYS A 274 3.21 11.99 -0.41
CA CYS A 274 3.13 12.23 1.04
C CYS A 274 4.26 11.55 1.81
N ALA A 275 4.78 10.40 1.36
CA ALA A 275 5.80 9.64 2.06
C ALA A 275 7.19 10.27 1.88
N LYS A 276 8.06 10.10 2.90
CA LYS A 276 9.40 10.73 2.93
C LYS A 276 10.52 9.82 2.46
N GLY A 277 10.32 8.49 2.46
CA GLY A 277 11.30 7.53 1.97
C GLY A 277 11.46 7.58 0.44
N GLU A 278 12.37 6.77 -0.10
CA GLU A 278 12.52 6.59 -1.55
C GLU A 278 11.24 5.97 -2.13
N GLN A 279 10.75 6.50 -3.24
CA GLN A 279 9.54 6.02 -3.91
C GLN A 279 9.88 5.40 -5.27
N SER A 280 9.42 4.18 -5.49
CA SER A 280 9.53 3.46 -6.76
C SER A 280 8.14 3.03 -7.23
N PHE A 281 7.96 2.87 -8.54
CA PHE A 281 6.68 2.48 -9.13
C PHE A 281 6.86 1.33 -10.11
N SER A 282 5.86 0.44 -10.16
CA SER A 282 5.70 -0.58 -11.19
C SER A 282 4.24 -0.60 -11.63
N VAL A 283 3.96 -0.02 -12.80
CA VAL A 283 2.61 0.14 -13.33
C VAL A 283 2.39 -0.84 -14.47
N TYR A 284 1.40 -1.69 -14.31
CA TYR A 284 1.03 -2.72 -15.28
C TYR A 284 -0.18 -2.30 -16.11
N LEU A 285 -0.10 -2.53 -17.42
CA LEU A 285 -1.24 -2.32 -18.28
C LEU A 285 -2.36 -3.32 -17.95
N ARG A 286 -3.51 -2.82 -17.45
CA ARG A 286 -4.71 -3.61 -17.15
C ARG A 286 -4.47 -4.80 -16.21
N MET A 287 -3.64 -4.62 -15.18
CA MET A 287 -3.45 -5.64 -14.13
C MET A 287 -4.79 -5.95 -13.44
N PRO A 288 -5.22 -7.21 -13.41
CA PRO A 288 -6.41 -7.58 -12.68
C PRO A 288 -6.25 -7.38 -11.16
N HIS A 289 -7.34 -7.01 -10.49
CA HIS A 289 -7.36 -6.82 -9.05
C HIS A 289 -7.68 -8.13 -8.34
N GLY A 290 -6.67 -8.88 -7.96
CA GLY A 290 -6.81 -10.18 -7.32
C GLY A 290 -5.65 -10.52 -6.37
N GLN A 291 -5.84 -11.52 -5.52
CA GLN A 291 -4.78 -11.95 -4.59
C GLN A 291 -3.59 -12.57 -5.36
N VAL A 292 -3.86 -13.35 -6.39
CA VAL A 292 -2.83 -14.03 -7.19
C VAL A 292 -2.07 -13.01 -8.03
N GLU A 293 -2.77 -12.14 -8.72
CA GLU A 293 -2.21 -11.11 -9.58
C GLU A 293 -1.38 -10.12 -8.77
N GLY A 294 -1.85 -9.73 -7.58
CA GLY A 294 -1.13 -8.81 -6.69
C GLY A 294 0.12 -9.40 -6.06
N ALA A 295 0.17 -10.72 -5.90
CA ALA A 295 1.35 -11.43 -5.39
C ALA A 295 2.37 -11.76 -6.49
N ALA A 296 1.99 -11.67 -7.77
CA ALA A 296 2.79 -12.12 -8.91
C ALA A 296 3.95 -11.19 -9.33
N PRO A 297 3.89 -9.84 -9.21
CA PRO A 297 4.96 -8.96 -9.70
C PRO A 297 6.31 -9.30 -9.13
N ARG A 298 7.27 -9.59 -10.02
CA ARG A 298 8.64 -9.99 -9.65
C ARG A 298 9.44 -8.82 -9.05
N GLU A 299 9.02 -7.61 -9.31
CA GLU A 299 9.57 -6.36 -8.74
C GLU A 299 9.46 -6.34 -7.22
N ILE A 300 8.41 -6.94 -6.65
CA ILE A 300 8.23 -7.05 -5.19
C ILE A 300 9.41 -7.81 -4.58
N LEU A 301 9.78 -8.96 -5.16
CA LEU A 301 10.93 -9.73 -4.70
C LEU A 301 12.26 -9.00 -4.98
N ALA A 302 12.42 -8.40 -6.16
CA ALA A 302 13.64 -7.68 -6.52
C ALA A 302 13.88 -6.47 -5.59
N PHE A 303 12.80 -5.77 -5.22
CA PHE A 303 12.83 -4.67 -4.25
C PHE A 303 13.17 -5.17 -2.84
N ALA A 304 12.52 -6.27 -2.42
CA ALA A 304 12.82 -6.91 -1.15
C ALA A 304 14.29 -7.38 -1.07
N ASP A 305 14.81 -8.04 -2.11
CA ASP A 305 16.19 -8.50 -2.16
C ASP A 305 17.19 -7.34 -2.10
N HIS A 306 16.86 -6.19 -2.71
CA HIS A 306 17.72 -5.01 -2.62
C HIS A 306 17.87 -4.53 -1.16
N PHE A 307 16.78 -4.29 -0.47
CA PHE A 307 16.81 -3.71 0.88
C PHE A 307 17.12 -4.73 1.98
N ALA A 308 16.82 -6.02 1.78
CA ALA A 308 17.02 -7.04 2.80
C ALA A 308 18.28 -7.89 2.61
N ARG A 309 18.88 -7.92 1.41
CA ARG A 309 20.03 -8.78 1.06
C ARG A 309 21.17 -8.05 0.35
N GLY A 310 21.04 -6.74 0.09
CA GLY A 310 21.99 -5.98 -0.73
C GLY A 310 21.97 -6.42 -2.20
N GLY A 311 20.86 -6.98 -2.67
CA GLY A 311 20.67 -7.35 -4.08
C GLY A 311 20.64 -6.12 -4.99
N ARG A 312 20.60 -6.37 -6.30
CA ARG A 312 20.61 -5.30 -7.31
C ARG A 312 19.30 -4.50 -7.23
N ALA A 313 19.41 -3.18 -7.07
CA ALA A 313 18.24 -2.27 -7.05
C ALA A 313 17.44 -2.34 -8.36
N LEU A 314 16.17 -1.98 -8.31
CA LEU A 314 15.39 -1.69 -9.50
C LEU A 314 15.98 -0.50 -10.27
N VAL A 315 15.64 -0.36 -11.55
CA VAL A 315 15.91 0.88 -12.29
C VAL A 315 15.19 2.03 -11.58
N ARG A 316 15.92 3.10 -11.29
CA ARG A 316 15.36 4.24 -10.56
C ARG A 316 15.11 5.41 -11.50
N ILE A 317 13.89 5.89 -11.55
CA ILE A 317 13.55 7.15 -12.20
C ILE A 317 14.11 8.28 -11.32
N THR A 318 15.02 9.07 -11.85
CA THR A 318 15.69 10.15 -11.11
C THR A 318 15.08 11.51 -11.38
N GLU A 319 14.50 11.70 -12.57
CA GLU A 319 13.85 12.95 -12.95
C GLU A 319 12.80 12.70 -14.02
N THR A 320 11.70 13.43 -13.95
CA THR A 320 10.71 13.52 -15.03
C THR A 320 10.45 14.99 -15.35
N ARG A 321 10.47 15.31 -16.63
CA ARG A 321 10.13 16.64 -17.13
C ARG A 321 9.02 16.52 -18.15
N CYS A 322 7.93 17.22 -17.88
CA CYS A 322 6.81 17.34 -18.81
C CYS A 322 6.76 18.77 -19.34
N THR A 323 6.68 18.92 -20.64
CA THR A 323 6.33 20.16 -21.30
C THR A 323 5.00 19.97 -22.03
N LYS A 324 4.49 21.00 -22.67
CA LYS A 324 3.28 20.90 -23.49
C LYS A 324 3.41 19.85 -24.60
N ASP A 325 4.60 19.66 -25.15
CA ASP A 325 4.82 18.88 -26.36
C ASP A 325 5.70 17.64 -26.15
N SER A 326 6.37 17.53 -25.00
CA SER A 326 7.35 16.47 -24.78
C SER A 326 7.35 15.98 -23.32
N LEU A 327 7.75 14.72 -23.20
CA LEU A 327 8.01 14.03 -21.94
C LEU A 327 9.45 13.52 -21.96
N SER A 328 10.23 13.84 -20.92
CA SER A 328 11.60 13.34 -20.74
C SER A 328 11.72 12.68 -19.37
N VAL A 329 12.29 11.49 -19.35
CA VAL A 329 12.51 10.66 -18.15
C VAL A 329 14.01 10.35 -18.06
N ARG A 330 14.63 10.78 -16.97
CA ARG A 330 16.00 10.40 -16.64
C ARG A 330 15.98 9.25 -15.64
N PHE A 331 16.89 8.29 -15.81
CA PHE A 331 16.93 7.12 -14.94
C PHE A 331 18.37 6.68 -14.64
N ALA A 332 18.52 6.01 -13.48
CA ALA A 332 19.71 5.25 -13.12
C ALA A 332 19.42 3.76 -13.26
N ALA A 333 20.18 3.07 -14.08
CA ALA A 333 19.97 1.66 -14.39
C ALA A 333 20.34 0.71 -13.23
N ASN A 334 21.16 1.16 -12.26
CA ASN A 334 21.59 0.40 -11.09
C ASN A 334 22.21 -0.97 -11.43
N GLY A 335 22.99 -1.01 -12.54
CA GLY A 335 23.62 -2.22 -13.05
C GLY A 335 22.67 -3.20 -13.75
N ARG A 336 21.40 -2.86 -13.96
CA ARG A 336 20.47 -3.63 -14.80
C ARG A 336 20.59 -3.19 -16.25
N LYS A 337 20.27 -4.09 -17.17
CA LYS A 337 20.21 -3.78 -18.59
C LYS A 337 18.78 -3.41 -18.96
N VAL A 338 18.51 -2.14 -19.19
CA VAL A 338 17.21 -1.69 -19.73
C VAL A 338 17.21 -2.04 -21.23
N VAL A 339 16.22 -2.79 -21.67
CA VAL A 339 16.10 -3.27 -23.07
C VAL A 339 14.94 -2.64 -23.82
N ARG A 340 13.98 -2.05 -23.10
CA ARG A 340 12.79 -1.48 -23.71
C ARG A 340 12.24 -0.33 -22.87
N ALA A 341 11.78 0.71 -23.54
CA ALA A 341 10.96 1.75 -22.94
C ALA A 341 9.57 1.72 -23.61
N GLU A 342 8.53 1.86 -22.81
CA GLU A 342 7.13 1.87 -23.25
C GLU A 342 6.42 3.11 -22.75
N LEU A 343 5.64 3.73 -23.60
CA LEU A 343 4.73 4.82 -23.25
C LEU A 343 3.30 4.27 -23.19
N LEU A 344 2.66 4.44 -22.04
CA LEU A 344 1.23 4.23 -21.86
C LEU A 344 0.57 5.59 -21.68
N TRP A 345 -0.61 5.82 -22.28
CA TRP A 345 -1.27 7.11 -22.12
C TRP A 345 -2.80 6.96 -22.17
N THR A 346 -3.51 7.99 -21.70
CA THR A 346 -4.96 8.08 -21.84
C THR A 346 -5.37 9.51 -22.17
N ASP A 347 -6.42 9.67 -22.95
CA ASP A 347 -7.10 10.96 -23.23
C ASP A 347 -8.28 11.22 -22.28
N ASP A 348 -8.62 10.25 -21.44
CA ASP A 348 -9.68 10.36 -20.45
C ASP A 348 -9.13 10.81 -19.09
N GLY A 349 -9.39 12.08 -18.73
CA GLY A 349 -9.05 12.68 -17.45
C GLY A 349 -10.12 12.52 -16.35
N SER A 350 -11.19 11.76 -16.59
CA SER A 350 -12.28 11.60 -15.62
C SER A 350 -11.79 11.08 -14.27
N ALA A 351 -12.07 11.80 -13.19
CA ALA A 351 -11.68 11.39 -11.85
C ALA A 351 -12.53 10.24 -11.27
N VAL A 352 -13.62 9.84 -11.94
CA VAL A 352 -14.62 8.91 -11.40
C VAL A 352 -14.64 7.58 -12.14
N ALA A 353 -14.26 7.55 -13.40
CA ALA A 353 -14.39 6.38 -14.27
C ALA A 353 -13.05 5.83 -14.76
N TRP A 354 -11.97 6.04 -14.00
CA TRP A 354 -10.62 5.64 -14.40
C TRP A 354 -10.48 4.14 -14.73
N ALA A 355 -11.26 3.27 -14.10
CA ALA A 355 -11.22 1.83 -14.36
C ALA A 355 -11.59 1.48 -15.82
N ASN A 356 -12.39 2.32 -16.47
CA ASN A 356 -12.85 2.13 -17.85
C ASN A 356 -11.98 2.85 -18.88
N ARG A 357 -10.97 3.60 -18.46
CA ARG A 357 -10.09 4.33 -19.37
C ARG A 357 -9.43 3.42 -20.38
N GLN A 358 -9.30 3.91 -21.59
CA GLN A 358 -8.46 3.29 -22.60
C GLN A 358 -7.02 3.74 -22.37
N TRP A 359 -6.12 2.77 -22.30
CA TRP A 359 -4.69 3.00 -22.18
C TRP A 359 -3.98 2.39 -23.39
N PRO A 360 -3.91 3.10 -24.53
CA PRO A 360 -2.99 2.73 -25.60
C PRO A 360 -1.56 2.65 -25.06
N SER A 361 -0.77 1.79 -25.68
CA SER A 361 0.65 1.65 -25.36
C SER A 361 1.50 1.59 -26.61
N ARG A 362 2.73 2.07 -26.53
CA ARG A 362 3.69 2.06 -27.62
C ARG A 362 5.11 1.80 -27.09
N VAL A 363 5.79 0.84 -27.71
CA VAL A 363 7.23 0.67 -27.53
C VAL A 363 7.95 1.83 -28.24
N LEU A 364 8.92 2.44 -27.56
CA LEU A 364 9.68 3.57 -28.09
C LEU A 364 10.86 3.07 -28.93
N GLY A 365 10.76 3.24 -30.25
CA GLY A 365 11.70 2.67 -31.24
C GLY A 365 13.10 3.31 -31.24
N ASN A 366 13.23 4.58 -30.84
CA ASN A 366 14.49 5.33 -30.80
C ASN A 366 15.00 5.51 -29.39
N PHE A 367 15.03 4.44 -28.62
CA PHE A 367 15.51 4.44 -27.25
C PHE A 367 16.96 3.94 -27.19
N ASP A 368 17.89 4.78 -26.69
CA ASP A 368 19.23 4.36 -26.32
C ASP A 368 19.28 4.04 -24.82
N PRO A 369 19.34 2.75 -24.43
CA PRO A 369 19.34 2.35 -23.03
C PRO A 369 20.59 2.81 -22.26
N THR A 370 21.67 3.20 -22.94
CA THR A 370 22.92 3.62 -22.32
C THR A 370 22.94 5.11 -21.98
N SER A 371 22.06 5.89 -22.61
CA SER A 371 21.98 7.34 -22.40
C SER A 371 21.46 7.73 -21.01
N GLY A 372 20.75 6.82 -20.31
CA GLY A 372 20.06 7.12 -19.06
C GLY A 372 18.87 8.08 -19.20
N VAL A 373 18.44 8.33 -20.44
CA VAL A 373 17.33 9.26 -20.74
C VAL A 373 16.39 8.68 -21.78
N VAL A 374 15.10 8.80 -21.53
CA VAL A 374 14.02 8.58 -22.51
C VAL A 374 13.37 9.90 -22.81
N SER A 375 13.25 10.26 -24.09
CA SER A 375 12.50 11.44 -24.52
C SER A 375 11.48 11.04 -25.58
N VAL A 376 10.25 11.51 -25.42
CA VAL A 376 9.14 11.19 -26.33
C VAL A 376 8.22 12.39 -26.48
N ALA A 377 7.66 12.57 -27.69
CA ALA A 377 6.60 13.55 -27.88
C ALA A 377 5.37 13.16 -27.04
N TRP A 378 4.77 14.14 -26.38
CA TRP A 378 3.51 13.93 -25.67
C TRP A 378 2.42 13.58 -26.69
N PRO A 379 1.67 12.49 -26.53
CA PRO A 379 0.63 12.17 -27.50
C PRO A 379 -0.42 13.28 -27.57
N ALA A 380 -0.88 13.61 -28.76
CA ALA A 380 -1.63 14.86 -29.05
C ALA A 380 -2.84 15.08 -28.12
N ASN A 381 -3.61 14.03 -27.84
CA ASN A 381 -4.83 14.09 -27.02
C ASN A 381 -4.64 13.53 -25.61
N ALA A 382 -3.42 13.11 -25.23
CA ALA A 382 -3.22 12.51 -23.93
C ALA A 382 -3.32 13.57 -22.82
N CYS A 383 -4.06 13.24 -21.78
CA CYS A 383 -4.12 14.00 -20.53
C CYS A 383 -3.23 13.39 -19.44
N GLN A 384 -3.00 12.08 -19.48
CA GLN A 384 -2.10 11.36 -18.59
C GLN A 384 -1.23 10.37 -19.34
N ALA A 385 -0.03 10.12 -18.79
CA ALA A 385 0.91 9.14 -19.33
C ALA A 385 1.73 8.48 -18.22
N VAL A 386 2.26 7.29 -18.52
CA VAL A 386 3.24 6.55 -17.74
C VAL A 386 4.34 6.07 -18.69
N VAL A 387 5.59 6.18 -18.29
CA VAL A 387 6.72 5.55 -19.00
C VAL A 387 7.21 4.37 -18.20
N ASN A 388 7.18 3.19 -18.82
CA ASN A 388 7.76 1.95 -18.29
C ASN A 388 9.14 1.73 -18.88
N LEU A 389 10.12 1.42 -18.03
CA LEU A 389 11.44 0.93 -18.39
C LEU A 389 11.49 -0.56 -18.06
N VAL A 390 11.74 -1.38 -19.06
CA VAL A 390 11.74 -2.83 -18.95
C VAL A 390 13.17 -3.35 -19.07
N THR A 391 13.59 -4.16 -18.12
CA THR A 391 14.91 -4.77 -18.08
C THR A 391 14.96 -6.09 -18.84
N ASP A 392 16.15 -6.62 -19.15
CA ASP A 392 16.36 -7.90 -19.83
C ASP A 392 15.84 -9.10 -19.03
N ASP A 393 15.76 -8.99 -17.71
CA ASP A 393 15.10 -9.96 -16.84
C ASP A 393 13.60 -9.70 -16.65
N GLY A 394 13.02 -8.74 -17.41
CA GLY A 394 11.59 -8.49 -17.51
C GLY A 394 10.99 -7.69 -16.35
N LEU A 395 11.81 -7.03 -15.51
CA LEU A 395 11.29 -6.16 -14.45
C LEU A 395 10.88 -4.80 -15.01
N ILE A 396 9.82 -4.24 -14.44
CA ILE A 396 9.22 -2.97 -14.84
C ILE A 396 9.50 -1.91 -13.77
N SER A 397 10.15 -0.82 -14.18
CA SER A 397 10.24 0.40 -13.37
C SER A 397 9.51 1.51 -14.10
N SER A 398 8.58 2.16 -13.43
CA SER A 398 7.67 3.13 -14.04
C SER A 398 7.89 4.53 -13.49
N THR A 399 7.56 5.55 -14.27
CA THR A 399 7.20 6.84 -13.68
C THR A 399 5.93 6.70 -12.85
N SER A 400 5.70 7.59 -11.90
CA SER A 400 4.32 7.82 -11.47
C SER A 400 3.48 8.25 -12.67
N VAL A 401 2.14 8.27 -12.53
CA VAL A 401 1.31 8.87 -13.58
C VAL A 401 1.65 10.35 -13.72
N LEU A 402 1.87 10.79 -14.94
CA LEU A 402 2.20 12.14 -15.33
C LEU A 402 0.96 12.78 -15.95
N SER A 403 0.70 14.05 -15.64
CA SER A 403 -0.40 14.82 -16.22
C SER A 403 0.15 16.00 -17.02
N ARG A 404 -0.54 16.35 -18.11
CA ARG A 404 -0.21 17.45 -19.01
C ARG A 404 -0.65 18.79 -18.41
#